data_b6fe38917bed2f2dba7f1efb1933c277
#
_entry.id   b6fe38917bed2f2dba7f1efb1933c277
#
_cell.length_a   1.000
_cell.length_b   1.000
_cell.length_c   1.000
_cell.angle_alpha   90.00
_cell.angle_beta   90.00
_cell.angle_gamma   90.00
#
_symmetry.space_group_name_H-M   'P 1'
#
loop_
_entity.id
_entity.type
_entity.pdbx_description
1 polymer ?
#
loop_
_entity_poly.entity_id
_entity_poly.type
_entity_poly.pdbx_seq_one_letter_code
_entity_poly.pdbx_strand_id
1 'polypeptide(L)'
;MFEWEYCREIGKRIKEQCDTLGIKCIRTTNKDNQESLAKRADYINNLYRREKKLGRSALMISIHGNAASNGGWSTATGWEVFTTKGTTNSDKFAKILCKLFATIFPDKKLRGHKEQNFTLLYKTNCPCVLTENFFYDNKEECLWMQEEETI
;
A
#
# COMPACT_ATOMS: atom_id res chain seq x y z
N MET A 1 16.37 8.00 -4.69
CA MET A 1 15.32 6.96 -5.02
C MET A 1 14.03 7.69 -5.33
N PHE A 2 13.33 7.27 -6.36
CA PHE A 2 11.98 7.77 -6.63
C PHE A 2 10.93 6.89 -5.94
N GLU A 3 9.85 7.50 -5.45
CA GLU A 3 8.74 6.77 -4.81
C GLU A 3 8.26 5.56 -5.63
N TRP A 4 8.10 5.73 -6.93
CA TRP A 4 7.59 4.68 -7.81
C TRP A 4 8.54 3.48 -7.93
N GLU A 5 9.86 3.68 -7.85
CA GLU A 5 10.85 2.58 -7.86
C GLU A 5 10.72 1.73 -6.61
N TYR A 6 10.69 2.38 -5.45
CA TYR A 6 10.49 1.73 -4.15
C TYR A 6 9.18 0.94 -4.09
N CYS A 7 8.07 1.59 -4.46
CA CYS A 7 6.76 0.92 -4.46
C CYS A 7 6.68 -0.26 -5.42
N ARG A 8 7.37 -0.19 -6.56
CA ARG A 8 7.46 -1.31 -7.51
C ARG A 8 8.25 -2.48 -6.95
N GLU A 9 9.36 -2.22 -6.28
CA GLU A 9 10.18 -3.28 -5.68
C GLU A 9 9.42 -3.97 -4.54
N ILE A 10 8.78 -3.23 -3.63
CA ILE A 10 7.90 -3.82 -2.61
C ILE A 10 6.81 -4.67 -3.27
N GLY A 11 6.13 -4.14 -4.26
CA GLY A 11 5.07 -4.87 -4.96
C GLY A 11 5.57 -6.15 -5.67
N LYS A 12 6.82 -6.17 -6.14
CA LYS A 12 7.47 -7.35 -6.69
C LYS A 12 7.73 -8.39 -5.60
N ARG A 13 8.35 -8.00 -4.49
CA ARG A 13 8.65 -8.91 -3.37
C ARG A 13 7.39 -9.49 -2.73
N ILE A 14 6.34 -8.70 -2.56
CA ILE A 14 5.02 -9.19 -2.10
C ILE A 14 4.49 -10.25 -3.09
N LYS A 15 4.58 -10.00 -4.40
CA LYS A 15 4.14 -10.97 -5.41
C LYS A 15 4.91 -12.28 -5.32
N GLU A 16 6.23 -12.22 -5.18
CA GLU A 16 7.10 -13.40 -5.05
C GLU A 16 6.77 -14.20 -3.78
N GLN A 17 6.56 -13.53 -2.65
CA GLN A 17 6.14 -14.19 -1.42
C GLN A 17 4.74 -14.81 -1.53
N CYS A 18 3.80 -14.13 -2.15
CA CYS A 18 2.48 -14.68 -2.42
C CYS A 18 2.56 -15.95 -3.28
N ASP A 19 3.40 -15.95 -4.32
CA ASP A 19 3.59 -17.12 -5.19
C ASP A 19 4.16 -18.31 -4.42
N THR A 20 5.13 -18.07 -3.54
CA THR A 20 5.70 -19.10 -2.65
C THR A 20 4.65 -19.70 -1.73
N LEU A 21 3.71 -18.91 -1.26
CA LEU A 21 2.61 -19.32 -0.38
C LEU A 21 1.38 -19.86 -1.12
N GLY A 22 1.40 -19.93 -2.45
CA GLY A 22 0.25 -20.33 -3.27
C GLY A 22 -0.90 -19.32 -3.26
N ILE A 23 -0.63 -18.08 -2.88
CA ILE A 23 -1.61 -16.99 -2.84
C ILE A 23 -1.60 -16.26 -4.19
N LYS A 24 -2.76 -16.19 -4.84
CA LYS A 24 -2.88 -15.44 -6.10
C LYS A 24 -2.70 -13.95 -5.86
N CYS A 25 -1.62 -13.40 -6.36
CA CYS A 25 -1.32 -11.97 -6.34
C CYS A 25 -1.24 -11.41 -7.76
N ILE A 26 -1.91 -10.28 -8.01
CA ILE A 26 -1.92 -9.59 -9.30
C ILE A 26 -1.39 -8.18 -9.10
N ARG A 27 -0.29 -7.85 -9.74
CA ARG A 27 0.21 -6.47 -9.80
C ARG A 27 -0.58 -5.70 -10.85
N THR A 28 -1.24 -4.63 -10.43
CA THR A 28 -2.13 -3.85 -11.32
C THR A 28 -1.39 -2.74 -12.09
N THR A 29 -0.13 -2.46 -11.72
CA THR A 29 0.70 -1.41 -12.32
C THR A 29 2.06 -1.98 -12.71
N ASN A 30 2.11 -2.68 -13.84
CA ASN A 30 3.37 -3.29 -14.33
C ASN A 30 4.06 -2.48 -15.42
N LYS A 31 3.43 -1.44 -15.95
CA LYS A 31 3.90 -0.68 -17.12
C LYS A 31 4.10 0.79 -16.77
N ASP A 32 4.95 1.45 -17.54
CA ASP A 32 5.23 2.87 -17.42
C ASP A 32 4.07 3.76 -17.90
N ASN A 33 2.95 3.16 -18.27
CA ASN A 33 1.75 3.86 -18.68
C ASN A 33 1.05 4.45 -17.46
N GLN A 34 0.99 5.76 -17.39
CA GLN A 34 0.21 6.51 -16.42
C GLN A 34 -1.29 6.37 -16.72
N GLU A 35 -1.86 5.22 -16.39
CA GLU A 35 -3.31 5.09 -16.44
C GLU A 35 -3.97 5.93 -15.35
N SER A 36 -5.09 6.57 -15.69
CA SER A 36 -5.87 7.33 -14.71
C SER A 36 -6.34 6.43 -13.56
N LEU A 37 -6.45 7.00 -12.36
CA LEU A 37 -6.92 6.26 -11.17
C LEU A 37 -8.31 5.65 -11.39
N ALA A 38 -9.18 6.28 -12.21
CA ALA A 38 -10.47 5.73 -12.58
C ALA A 38 -10.33 4.42 -13.37
N LYS A 39 -9.49 4.39 -14.41
CA LYS A 39 -9.22 3.16 -15.18
C LYS A 39 -8.64 2.05 -14.32
N ARG A 40 -7.74 2.39 -13.39
CA ARG A 40 -7.19 1.40 -12.43
C ARG A 40 -8.29 0.83 -11.53
N ALA A 41 -9.18 1.69 -10.99
CA ALA A 41 -10.31 1.24 -10.18
C ALA A 41 -11.24 0.31 -10.98
N ASP A 42 -11.56 0.65 -12.22
CA ASP A 42 -12.39 -0.18 -13.11
C ASP A 42 -11.75 -1.54 -13.37
N TYR A 43 -10.45 -1.58 -13.64
CA TYR A 43 -9.71 -2.83 -13.83
C TYR A 43 -9.76 -3.70 -12.56
N ILE A 44 -9.49 -3.12 -11.39
CA ILE A 44 -9.55 -3.81 -10.09
C ILE A 44 -10.96 -4.35 -9.82
N ASN A 45 -11.98 -3.54 -10.08
CA ASN A 45 -13.39 -3.94 -9.90
C ASN A 45 -13.80 -5.09 -10.84
N ASN A 46 -13.26 -5.12 -12.06
CA ASN A 46 -13.46 -6.23 -12.99
C ASN A 46 -12.81 -7.52 -12.48
N LEU A 47 -11.56 -7.44 -11.99
CA LEU A 47 -10.88 -8.56 -11.36
C LEU A 47 -11.66 -9.07 -10.15
N TYR A 48 -12.05 -8.18 -9.26
CA TYR A 48 -12.81 -8.54 -8.06
C TYR A 48 -14.13 -9.24 -8.37
N ARG A 49 -14.91 -8.72 -9.32
CA ARG A 49 -16.17 -9.35 -9.76
C ARG A 49 -15.94 -10.77 -10.28
N ARG A 50 -14.87 -10.99 -11.04
CA ARG A 50 -14.49 -12.32 -11.53
C ARG A 50 -14.15 -13.28 -10.39
N GLU A 51 -13.30 -12.86 -9.45
CA GLU A 51 -12.91 -13.71 -8.32
C GLU A 51 -14.09 -14.01 -7.40
N LYS A 52 -14.97 -13.02 -7.16
CA LYS A 52 -16.18 -13.21 -6.37
C LYS A 52 -17.15 -14.23 -6.98
N LYS A 53 -17.29 -14.26 -8.31
CA LYS A 53 -18.08 -15.30 -9.00
C LYS A 53 -17.52 -16.71 -8.80
N LEU A 54 -16.23 -16.83 -8.52
CA LEU A 54 -15.54 -18.09 -8.21
C LEU A 54 -15.54 -18.41 -6.70
N GLY A 55 -16.31 -17.67 -5.89
CA GLY A 55 -16.36 -17.84 -4.44
C GLY A 55 -15.11 -17.39 -3.70
N ARG A 56 -14.25 -16.57 -4.33
CA ARG A 56 -12.99 -16.12 -3.75
C ARG A 56 -13.11 -14.72 -3.16
N SER A 57 -12.39 -14.50 -2.06
CA SER A 57 -12.19 -13.17 -1.48
C SER A 57 -10.98 -12.48 -2.13
N ALA A 58 -10.97 -11.15 -2.10
CA ALA A 58 -9.83 -10.37 -2.56
C ALA A 58 -9.62 -9.15 -1.66
N LEU A 59 -8.37 -8.72 -1.55
CA LEU A 59 -7.92 -7.49 -0.90
C LEU A 59 -7.08 -6.71 -1.89
N MET A 60 -7.28 -5.41 -1.99
CA MET A 60 -6.39 -4.51 -2.73
C MET A 60 -5.49 -3.76 -1.75
N ILE A 61 -4.20 -3.71 -2.07
CA ILE A 61 -3.22 -2.93 -1.33
C ILE A 61 -2.60 -1.91 -2.30
N SER A 62 -2.72 -0.62 -1.96
CA SER A 62 -2.03 0.48 -2.64
C SER A 62 -0.78 0.83 -1.84
N ILE A 63 0.38 0.73 -2.45
CA ILE A 63 1.69 0.92 -1.80
C ILE A 63 2.21 2.28 -2.18
N HIS A 64 2.52 3.12 -1.19
CA HIS A 64 3.05 4.47 -1.35
C HIS A 64 4.22 4.73 -0.40
N GLY A 65 5.04 5.72 -0.74
CA GLY A 65 5.96 6.38 0.17
C GLY A 65 5.43 7.77 0.49
N ASN A 66 5.47 8.16 1.75
CA ASN A 66 4.94 9.43 2.22
C ASN A 66 5.88 10.60 1.93
N ALA A 67 5.31 11.80 1.86
CA ALA A 67 6.05 13.06 1.80
C ALA A 67 5.33 14.14 2.60
N ALA A 68 6.07 14.97 3.31
CA ALA A 68 5.54 16.04 4.12
C ALA A 68 5.91 17.44 3.61
N SER A 69 6.87 17.54 2.70
CA SER A 69 7.35 18.82 2.13
C SER A 69 7.03 18.94 0.65
N ASN A 70 6.95 20.17 0.15
CA ASN A 70 6.80 20.48 -1.28
C ASN A 70 8.17 20.64 -1.98
N GLY A 71 9.18 19.93 -1.51
CA GLY A 71 10.56 20.01 -1.95
C GLY A 71 11.50 20.28 -0.79
N GLY A 72 12.65 19.59 -0.78
CA GLY A 72 13.59 19.61 0.34
C GLY A 72 13.29 18.55 1.39
N TRP A 73 14.14 18.50 2.41
CA TRP A 73 14.04 17.50 3.48
C TRP A 73 13.05 17.91 4.56
N SER A 74 12.30 16.95 5.08
CA SER A 74 11.37 17.08 6.21
C SER A 74 11.85 16.32 7.45
N THR A 75 11.21 16.60 8.59
CA THR A 75 11.41 15.85 9.85
C THR A 75 10.27 14.90 10.14
N ALA A 76 9.29 14.80 9.24
CA ALA A 76 8.18 13.85 9.38
C ALA A 76 8.70 12.43 9.26
N THR A 77 8.14 11.51 10.06
CA THR A 77 8.62 10.12 10.15
C THR A 77 7.47 9.17 10.45
N GLY A 78 7.63 7.91 10.05
CA GLY A 78 6.80 6.79 10.45
C GLY A 78 5.93 6.21 9.35
N TRP A 79 5.26 5.12 9.71
CA TRP A 79 4.40 4.33 8.84
C TRP A 79 2.92 4.53 9.19
N GLU A 80 2.06 4.59 8.20
CA GLU A 80 0.62 4.71 8.38
C GLU A 80 -0.16 3.93 7.30
N VAL A 81 -1.41 3.63 7.61
CA VAL A 81 -2.32 2.95 6.68
C VAL A 81 -3.65 3.69 6.62
N PHE A 82 -4.17 3.80 5.43
CA PHE A 82 -5.45 4.47 5.16
C PHE A 82 -6.51 3.49 4.67
N THR A 83 -7.75 3.76 5.09
CA THR A 83 -8.98 3.22 4.51
C THR A 83 -9.89 4.35 4.04
N THR A 84 -10.93 4.03 3.27
CA THR A 84 -11.96 5.02 2.97
C THR A 84 -12.73 5.42 4.24
N LYS A 85 -13.29 6.62 4.26
CA LYS A 85 -14.07 7.11 5.42
C LYS A 85 -15.27 6.23 5.70
N GLY A 86 -15.56 6.04 6.99
CA GLY A 86 -16.67 5.23 7.50
C GLY A 86 -16.27 3.79 7.78
N THR A 87 -17.11 3.06 8.52
CA THR A 87 -16.83 1.67 8.91
C THR A 87 -16.94 0.72 7.73
N THR A 88 -15.84 0.10 7.36
CA THR A 88 -15.75 -0.82 6.22
C THR A 88 -15.02 -2.12 6.59
N ASN A 89 -15.09 -3.10 5.70
CA ASN A 89 -14.29 -4.33 5.85
C ASN A 89 -12.78 -4.08 5.72
N SER A 90 -12.36 -2.96 5.11
CA SER A 90 -10.96 -2.57 4.99
C SER A 90 -10.30 -2.31 6.34
N ASP A 91 -11.07 -1.81 7.32
CA ASP A 91 -10.56 -1.44 8.65
C ASP A 91 -9.99 -2.62 9.43
N LYS A 92 -10.52 -3.83 9.18
CA LYS A 92 -9.99 -5.05 9.77
C LYS A 92 -8.57 -5.32 9.29
N PHE A 93 -8.32 -5.15 7.99
CA PHE A 93 -7.00 -5.32 7.39
C PHE A 93 -6.03 -4.23 7.85
N ALA A 94 -6.48 -2.97 7.92
CA ALA A 94 -5.67 -1.87 8.43
C ALA A 94 -5.22 -2.13 9.88
N LYS A 95 -6.12 -2.61 10.75
CA LYS A 95 -5.79 -2.97 12.14
C LYS A 95 -4.77 -4.12 12.23
N ILE A 96 -4.91 -5.15 11.37
CA ILE A 96 -3.95 -6.25 11.30
C ILE A 96 -2.57 -5.73 10.88
N LEU A 97 -2.50 -4.89 9.84
CA LEU A 97 -1.26 -4.30 9.37
C LEU A 97 -0.59 -3.44 10.43
N CYS A 98 -1.34 -2.60 11.16
CA CYS A 98 -0.80 -1.83 12.28
C CYS A 98 -0.19 -2.73 13.36
N LYS A 99 -0.87 -3.82 13.73
CA LYS A 99 -0.37 -4.77 14.72
C LYS A 99 0.91 -5.46 14.25
N LEU A 100 0.94 -5.92 13.01
CA LEU A 100 2.11 -6.55 12.40
C LEU A 100 3.28 -5.58 12.33
N PHE A 101 3.04 -4.35 11.87
CA PHE A 101 4.06 -3.30 11.83
C PHE A 101 4.69 -3.08 13.21
N ALA A 102 3.90 -2.89 14.25
CA ALA A 102 4.40 -2.68 15.62
C ALA A 102 5.20 -3.86 16.15
N THR A 103 4.92 -5.08 15.68
CA THR A 103 5.66 -6.28 16.06
C THR A 103 6.98 -6.41 15.31
N ILE A 104 6.99 -6.11 14.01
CA ILE A 104 8.15 -6.29 13.13
C ILE A 104 9.15 -5.13 13.28
N PHE A 105 8.64 -3.91 13.47
CA PHE A 105 9.42 -2.68 13.57
C PHE A 105 9.15 -1.95 14.89
N PRO A 106 9.52 -2.53 16.06
CA PRO A 106 9.18 -1.97 17.37
C PRO A 106 9.82 -0.60 17.61
N ASP A 107 10.96 -0.31 16.98
CA ASP A 107 11.70 0.95 17.11
C ASP A 107 11.29 2.02 16.09
N LYS A 108 10.40 1.68 15.17
CA LYS A 108 9.91 2.63 14.15
C LYS A 108 8.57 3.22 14.57
N LYS A 109 8.35 4.45 14.16
CA LYS A 109 7.12 5.18 14.50
C LYS A 109 5.90 4.63 13.74
N LEU A 110 4.96 4.04 14.47
CA LEU A 110 3.63 3.73 13.96
C LEU A 110 2.73 4.97 14.09
N ARG A 111 2.27 5.52 12.98
CA ARG A 111 1.31 6.65 12.92
C ARG A 111 -0.14 6.16 12.96
N GLY A 112 -0.36 4.86 12.75
CA GLY A 112 -1.63 4.17 12.91
C GLY A 112 -2.52 4.15 11.67
N HIS A 113 -3.77 3.74 11.90
CA HIS A 113 -4.82 3.69 10.90
C HIS A 113 -5.53 5.04 10.82
N LYS A 114 -5.72 5.52 9.60
CA LYS A 114 -6.43 6.78 9.28
C LYS A 114 -7.48 6.55 8.21
N GLU A 115 -8.43 7.45 8.11
CA GLU A 115 -9.48 7.41 7.10
C GLU A 115 -9.37 8.61 6.16
N GLN A 116 -9.32 8.33 4.86
CA GLN A 116 -9.32 9.37 3.84
C GLN A 116 -9.88 8.84 2.51
N ASN A 117 -10.65 9.66 1.80
CA ASN A 117 -11.24 9.28 0.51
C ASN A 117 -10.24 9.45 -0.64
N PHE A 118 -9.15 8.66 -0.61
CA PHE A 118 -8.30 8.51 -1.79
C PHE A 118 -9.05 7.77 -2.90
N THR A 119 -8.84 8.17 -4.14
CA THR A 119 -9.63 7.70 -5.29
C THR A 119 -9.70 6.17 -5.38
N LEU A 120 -8.61 5.47 -5.22
CA LEU A 120 -8.63 4.00 -5.27
C LEU A 120 -9.34 3.38 -4.07
N LEU A 121 -9.25 3.98 -2.87
CA LEU A 121 -9.92 3.46 -1.68
C LEU A 121 -11.44 3.50 -1.78
N TYR A 122 -12.01 4.60 -2.29
CA TYR A 122 -13.47 4.72 -2.36
C TYR A 122 -14.10 4.24 -3.66
N LYS A 123 -13.30 4.10 -4.76
CA LYS A 123 -13.82 3.61 -6.05
C LYS A 123 -13.68 2.11 -6.24
N THR A 124 -12.91 1.41 -5.42
CA THR A 124 -12.80 -0.05 -5.50
C THR A 124 -13.86 -0.74 -4.65
N ASN A 125 -14.41 -1.84 -5.17
CA ASN A 125 -15.50 -2.60 -4.54
C ASN A 125 -14.98 -3.70 -3.59
N CYS A 126 -13.72 -4.09 -3.68
CA CYS A 126 -13.09 -5.00 -2.72
C CYS A 126 -12.61 -4.22 -1.50
N PRO A 127 -12.40 -4.88 -0.35
CA PRO A 127 -11.63 -4.30 0.73
C PRO A 127 -10.30 -3.75 0.20
N CYS A 128 -9.98 -2.53 0.61
CA CYS A 128 -8.84 -1.80 0.08
C CYS A 128 -8.13 -1.01 1.17
N VAL A 129 -6.81 -1.14 1.25
CA VAL A 129 -5.95 -0.34 2.11
C VAL A 129 -4.89 0.38 1.30
N LEU A 130 -4.45 1.55 1.77
CA LEU A 130 -3.32 2.27 1.23
C LEU A 130 -2.27 2.40 2.34
N THR A 131 -1.06 1.93 2.09
CA THR A 131 0.06 2.05 3.02
C THR A 131 0.97 3.19 2.60
N GLU A 132 1.31 4.04 3.55
CA GLU A 132 2.36 5.05 3.43
C GLU A 132 3.59 4.54 4.19
N ASN A 133 4.56 4.07 3.41
CA ASN A 133 5.71 3.36 3.91
C ASN A 133 6.87 4.34 4.13
N PHE A 134 6.83 5.05 5.25
CA PHE A 134 7.81 6.04 5.65
C PHE A 134 7.86 7.28 4.73
N PHE A 135 8.71 8.24 5.08
CA PHE A 135 8.82 9.52 4.37
C PHE A 135 10.08 9.55 3.51
N TYR A 136 9.91 9.49 2.19
CA TYR A 136 11.06 9.57 1.27
C TYR A 136 11.73 10.96 1.23
N ASP A 137 11.07 11.99 1.78
CA ASP A 137 11.63 13.32 2.00
C ASP A 137 12.19 13.50 3.44
N ASN A 138 12.24 12.46 4.26
CA ASN A 138 13.05 12.41 5.48
C ASN A 138 14.38 11.71 5.15
N LYS A 139 15.49 12.38 5.42
CA LYS A 139 16.81 11.90 5.01
C LYS A 139 17.17 10.54 5.61
N GLU A 140 16.88 10.35 6.89
CA GLU A 140 17.18 9.09 7.59
C GLU A 140 16.30 7.95 7.09
N GLU A 141 14.99 8.18 6.95
CA GLU A 141 14.06 7.17 6.43
C GLU A 141 14.35 6.86 4.97
N CYS A 142 14.66 7.88 4.16
CA CYS A 142 15.01 7.68 2.75
C CYS A 142 16.27 6.81 2.57
N LEU A 143 17.28 6.96 3.40
CA LEU A 143 18.46 6.10 3.40
C LEU A 143 18.11 4.67 3.84
N TRP A 144 17.40 4.55 4.96
CA TRP A 144 16.98 3.25 5.49
C TRP A 144 16.07 2.48 4.52
N MET A 145 15.15 3.14 3.82
CA MET A 145 14.30 2.52 2.79
C MET A 145 15.08 1.95 1.58
N GLN A 146 16.35 2.33 1.41
CA GLN A 146 17.20 1.84 0.33
C GLN A 146 18.06 0.65 0.75
N GLU A 147 18.08 0.30 2.03
CA GLU A 147 18.78 -0.87 2.53
C GLU A 147 18.06 -2.15 2.09
N GLU A 148 18.79 -3.12 1.59
CA GLU A 148 18.23 -4.35 1.00
C GLU A 148 17.43 -5.17 2.03
N GLU A 149 17.81 -5.11 3.30
CA GLU A 149 17.12 -5.78 4.41
C GLU A 149 15.79 -5.12 4.79
N THR A 150 15.58 -3.88 4.37
CA THR A 150 14.38 -3.08 4.69
C THR A 150 13.24 -3.31 3.71
N ILE A 151 13.55 -3.69 2.50
CA ILE A 151 12.59 -3.96 1.44
C ILE A 151 12.22 -5.44 1.46
#